data_5a09e692d55374516c547284dc2a8aea
#
_entry.id   5a09e692d55374516c547284dc2a8aea
#
_cell.length_a   1.000
_cell.length_b   1.000
_cell.length_c   1.000
_cell.angle_alpha   90.00
_cell.angle_beta   90.00
_cell.angle_gamma   90.00
#
_symmetry.space_group_name_H-M   'P 1'
#
loop_
_entity.id
_entity.type
_entity.pdbx_description
1 polymer ?
#
loop_
_entity_poly.entity_id
_entity_poly.type
_entity_poly.pdbx_seq_one_letter_code
_entity_poly.pdbx_strand_id
1 'polypeptide(L)'
;MARGTGTVSLKERHKIALWKKARRGFSGYPVATVAFYGPDDKVATKVSVGIIRAEGEEPVALERWFSDAADVRNDHDIIEKVLKFVRAHDAKSVAMVDRVIGCPHEEGVDYPEGSTCPRCPFWAHRDRWTGEAIH
;
A
#
# COMPACT_ATOMS: atom_id res chain seq x y z
N MET A 1 -20.92 -14.76 24.32
CA MET A 1 -20.32 -14.52 24.37
C MET A 1 -19.65 -14.00 23.86
N ALA A 2 -19.49 -13.89 23.89
CA ALA A 2 -18.94 -13.36 23.66
C ALA A 2 -18.22 -13.14 23.42
N ARG A 3 -17.99 -13.21 23.32
CA ARG A 3 -17.25 -12.82 23.14
C ARG A 3 -16.86 -11.89 22.84
N GLY A 4 -17.14 -11.89 22.93
CA GLY A 4 -17.12 -10.57 22.57
C GLY A 4 -15.85 -9.90 22.66
N THR A 5 -15.41 -9.70 23.70
CA THR A 5 -14.09 -9.11 23.80
C THR A 5 -13.11 -9.89 22.91
N GLY A 6 -12.37 -9.19 22.11
CA GLY A 6 -11.47 -9.80 21.16
C GLY A 6 -12.12 -10.25 19.87
N THR A 7 -13.44 -10.15 19.78
CA THR A 7 -14.13 -10.46 18.54
C THR A 7 -13.95 -9.34 17.55
N VAL A 8 -13.45 -9.65 16.36
CA VAL A 8 -13.29 -8.68 15.30
C VAL A 8 -14.38 -8.88 14.25
N SER A 9 -14.77 -7.79 13.60
CA SER A 9 -15.74 -7.86 12.52
C SER A 9 -15.13 -8.61 11.34
N LEU A 10 -16.00 -9.09 10.44
CA LEU A 10 -15.54 -9.74 9.21
C LEU A 10 -14.64 -8.80 8.40
N LYS A 11 -14.98 -7.51 8.37
CA LYS A 11 -14.18 -6.52 7.64
C LYS A 11 -12.78 -6.34 8.21
N GLU A 12 -12.69 -6.30 9.54
CA GLU A 12 -11.38 -6.18 10.20
C GLU A 12 -10.49 -7.39 9.97
N ARG A 13 -11.09 -8.55 9.74
CA ARG A 13 -10.33 -9.77 9.45
C ARG A 13 -9.50 -9.65 8.17
N HIS A 14 -9.98 -8.92 7.18
CA HIS A 14 -9.24 -8.72 5.94
C HIS A 14 -7.95 -7.94 6.20
N LYS A 15 -8.02 -6.89 7.01
CA LYS A 15 -6.84 -6.11 7.37
C LYS A 15 -5.86 -6.97 8.16
N ILE A 16 -6.35 -7.70 9.15
CA ILE A 16 -5.52 -8.60 9.97
C ILE A 16 -4.83 -9.62 9.08
N ALA A 17 -5.55 -10.23 8.14
CA ALA A 17 -5.01 -11.24 7.24
C ALA A 17 -3.89 -10.67 6.36
N LEU A 18 -4.08 -9.47 5.80
CA LEU A 18 -3.09 -8.83 4.95
C LEU A 18 -1.82 -8.49 5.74
N TRP A 19 -1.99 -7.84 6.91
CA TRP A 19 -0.84 -7.47 7.74
C TRP A 19 -0.10 -8.69 8.28
N LYS A 20 -0.83 -9.76 8.58
CA LYS A 20 -0.22 -11.03 9.01
C LYS A 20 0.65 -11.62 7.91
N LYS A 21 0.18 -11.60 6.66
CA LYS A 21 0.99 -12.06 5.53
C LYS A 21 2.28 -11.24 5.40
N ALA A 22 2.18 -9.93 5.56
CA ALA A 22 3.33 -9.06 5.49
C ALA A 22 4.34 -9.36 6.59
N ARG A 23 3.87 -9.63 7.81
CA ARG A 23 4.76 -9.92 8.94
C ARG A 23 5.48 -11.26 8.82
N ARG A 24 4.96 -12.19 8.04
CA ARG A 24 5.64 -13.47 7.81
C ARG A 24 6.95 -13.30 7.04
N GLY A 25 7.09 -12.20 6.31
CA GLY A 25 8.25 -11.97 5.49
C GLY A 25 8.27 -12.81 4.23
N PHE A 26 9.43 -12.93 3.63
CA PHE A 26 9.56 -13.62 2.36
C PHE A 26 9.42 -15.13 2.54
N SER A 27 8.54 -15.75 1.78
CA SER A 27 8.33 -17.19 1.76
C SER A 27 8.20 -17.73 0.33
N GLY A 28 8.70 -16.98 -0.64
CA GLY A 28 8.70 -17.38 -2.04
C GLY A 28 7.97 -16.40 -2.94
N TYR A 29 8.12 -16.61 -4.21
CA TYR A 29 7.43 -15.86 -5.26
C TYR A 29 6.15 -16.61 -5.66
N PRO A 30 5.13 -15.90 -6.17
CA PRO A 30 5.12 -14.45 -6.44
C PRO A 30 5.08 -13.62 -5.15
N VAL A 31 5.62 -12.40 -5.23
CA VAL A 31 5.58 -11.44 -4.13
C VAL A 31 4.60 -10.33 -4.51
N ALA A 32 3.68 -10.02 -3.59
CA ALA A 32 2.83 -8.84 -3.73
C ALA A 32 3.51 -7.69 -2.98
N THR A 33 3.80 -6.60 -3.68
CA THR A 33 4.33 -5.39 -3.06
C THR A 33 3.17 -4.45 -2.79
N VAL A 34 3.01 -4.03 -1.55
CA VAL A 34 1.91 -3.14 -1.14
C VAL A 34 2.50 -1.84 -0.63
N ALA A 35 2.12 -0.74 -1.25
CA ALA A 35 2.65 0.57 -0.92
C ALA A 35 1.50 1.57 -0.72
N PHE A 36 1.65 2.43 0.29
CA PHE A 36 0.65 3.44 0.65
C PHE A 36 1.18 4.84 0.34
N TYR A 37 0.32 5.67 -0.22
CA TYR A 37 0.65 7.02 -0.61
C TYR A 37 -0.40 8.00 -0.08
N GLY A 38 0.00 9.22 0.19
CA GLY A 38 -0.89 10.25 0.66
C GLY A 38 -0.31 11.64 0.48
N PRO A 39 -1.10 12.70 0.74
CA PRO A 39 -0.62 14.07 0.62
C PRO A 39 0.42 14.43 1.66
N ASP A 40 0.50 13.65 2.74
CA ASP A 40 1.50 13.80 3.80
C ASP A 40 1.84 12.42 4.35
N ASP A 41 2.59 12.35 5.44
CA ASP A 41 3.02 11.09 6.04
C ASP A 41 2.03 10.51 7.04
N LYS A 42 0.83 11.09 7.16
CA LYS A 42 -0.15 10.72 8.18
C LYS A 42 -1.33 9.93 7.64
N VAL A 43 -1.87 10.34 6.48
CA VAL A 43 -3.07 9.75 5.92
C VAL A 43 -2.76 9.16 4.55
N ALA A 44 -3.06 7.88 4.38
CA ALA A 44 -2.90 7.21 3.10
C ALA A 44 -4.19 7.33 2.31
N THR A 45 -4.12 7.97 1.12
CA THR A 45 -5.28 8.13 0.23
C THR A 45 -5.21 7.20 -0.97
N LYS A 46 -4.11 6.48 -1.12
CA LYS A 46 -3.90 5.55 -2.24
C LYS A 46 -3.13 4.34 -1.77
N VAL A 47 -3.50 3.17 -2.27
CA VAL A 47 -2.70 1.95 -2.13
C VAL A 47 -2.41 1.39 -3.52
N SER A 48 -1.17 0.98 -3.72
CA SER A 48 -0.72 0.36 -4.96
C SER A 48 -0.20 -1.04 -4.66
N VAL A 49 -0.59 -2.02 -5.47
CA VAL A 49 -0.16 -3.40 -5.30
C VAL A 49 0.42 -3.91 -6.60
N GLY A 50 1.67 -4.35 -6.55
CA GLY A 50 2.33 -4.96 -7.69
C GLY A 50 2.60 -6.43 -7.43
N ILE A 51 2.59 -7.24 -8.48
CA ILE A 51 2.86 -8.67 -8.38
C ILE A 51 4.17 -8.97 -9.12
N ILE A 52 5.16 -9.46 -8.39
CA ILE A 52 6.48 -9.80 -8.93
C ILE A 52 6.62 -11.31 -8.90
N ARG A 53 6.88 -11.92 -10.05
CA ARG A 53 6.92 -13.38 -10.17
C ARG A 53 8.28 -13.98 -9.87
N ALA A 54 9.33 -13.21 -10.05
CA ALA A 54 10.69 -13.68 -9.79
C ALA A 54 11.59 -12.49 -9.46
N GLU A 55 12.71 -12.78 -8.80
CA GLU A 55 13.67 -11.76 -8.41
C GLU A 55 14.16 -10.96 -9.62
N GLY A 56 14.17 -9.64 -9.47
CA GLY A 56 14.67 -8.74 -10.50
C GLY A 56 13.73 -8.50 -11.67
N GLU A 57 12.55 -9.10 -11.67
CA GLU A 57 11.58 -8.90 -12.73
C GLU A 57 10.66 -7.72 -12.44
N GLU A 58 10.13 -7.12 -13.52
CA GLU A 58 9.12 -6.11 -13.42
C GLU A 58 7.79 -6.72 -12.96
N PRO A 59 6.92 -5.95 -12.32
CA PRO A 59 5.61 -6.46 -11.95
C PRO A 59 4.83 -6.93 -13.19
N VAL A 60 4.20 -8.10 -13.07
CA VAL A 60 3.34 -8.63 -14.13
C VAL A 60 1.91 -8.11 -14.01
N ALA A 61 1.56 -7.55 -12.86
CA ALA A 61 0.26 -6.93 -12.61
C ALA A 61 0.47 -5.79 -11.62
N LEU A 62 -0.28 -4.72 -11.79
CA LEU A 62 -0.22 -3.56 -10.93
C LEU A 62 -1.61 -2.97 -10.82
N GLU A 63 -2.10 -2.80 -9.61
CA GLU A 63 -3.43 -2.25 -9.36
C GLU A 63 -3.35 -1.16 -8.31
N ARG A 64 -4.27 -0.21 -8.37
CA ARG A 64 -4.31 0.95 -7.48
C ARG A 64 -5.73 1.17 -6.99
N TRP A 65 -5.86 1.55 -5.72
CA TRP A 65 -7.14 1.92 -5.14
C TRP A 65 -6.99 3.24 -4.39
N PHE A 66 -8.05 4.04 -4.41
CA PHE A 66 -8.05 5.39 -3.85
C PHE A 66 -9.21 5.57 -2.89
N SER A 67 -9.01 6.41 -1.87
CA SER A 67 -10.07 6.84 -0.97
C SER A 67 -9.97 8.34 -0.77
N ASP A 68 -11.11 9.03 -0.89
CA ASP A 68 -11.17 10.47 -0.65
C ASP A 68 -11.58 10.81 0.78
N ALA A 69 -12.20 9.86 1.47
CA ALA A 69 -12.86 10.12 2.74
C ALA A 69 -12.08 9.64 3.95
N ALA A 70 -11.24 8.62 3.77
CA ALA A 70 -10.56 7.98 4.90
C ALA A 70 -9.22 7.44 4.46
N ASP A 71 -8.41 7.07 5.46
CA ASP A 71 -7.16 6.38 5.23
C ASP A 71 -7.45 5.00 4.62
N VAL A 72 -6.85 4.70 3.47
CA VAL A 72 -7.10 3.42 2.77
C VAL A 72 -6.75 2.21 3.63
N ARG A 73 -5.80 2.38 4.58
CA ARG A 73 -5.41 1.29 5.48
C ARG A 73 -6.55 0.88 6.40
N ASN A 74 -7.52 1.75 6.60
CA ASN A 74 -8.69 1.53 7.43
C ASN A 74 -9.98 1.42 6.61
N ASP A 75 -9.88 1.48 5.30
CA ASP A 75 -11.01 1.26 4.41
C ASP A 75 -11.14 -0.23 4.15
N HIS A 76 -12.07 -0.87 4.83
CA HIS A 76 -12.19 -2.33 4.78
C HIS A 76 -12.56 -2.86 3.40
N ASP A 77 -13.32 -2.09 2.62
CA ASP A 77 -13.68 -2.52 1.27
C ASP A 77 -12.46 -2.52 0.35
N ILE A 78 -11.61 -1.49 0.48
CA ILE A 78 -10.38 -1.42 -0.29
C ILE A 78 -9.42 -2.53 0.13
N ILE A 79 -9.24 -2.75 1.44
CA ILE A 79 -8.34 -3.80 1.94
C ILE A 79 -8.84 -5.19 1.49
N GLU A 80 -10.14 -5.40 1.46
CA GLU A 80 -10.68 -6.64 0.93
C GLU A 80 -10.31 -6.84 -0.54
N LYS A 81 -10.41 -5.78 -1.35
CA LYS A 81 -10.03 -5.84 -2.76
C LYS A 81 -8.55 -6.11 -2.94
N VAL A 82 -7.71 -5.47 -2.11
CA VAL A 82 -6.27 -5.72 -2.11
C VAL A 82 -5.99 -7.19 -1.81
N LEU A 83 -6.61 -7.72 -0.77
CA LEU A 83 -6.41 -9.11 -0.38
C LEU A 83 -6.88 -10.09 -1.47
N LYS A 84 -8.01 -9.80 -2.10
CA LYS A 84 -8.52 -10.61 -3.22
C LYS A 84 -7.54 -10.60 -4.39
N PHE A 85 -6.97 -9.44 -4.69
CA PHE A 85 -5.98 -9.30 -5.77
C PHE A 85 -4.73 -10.12 -5.47
N VAL A 86 -4.24 -10.03 -4.24
CA VAL A 86 -3.07 -10.80 -3.77
C VAL A 86 -3.33 -12.29 -3.91
N ARG A 87 -4.50 -12.75 -3.49
CA ARG A 87 -4.87 -14.16 -3.56
C ARG A 87 -5.12 -14.65 -4.99
N ALA A 88 -5.68 -13.81 -5.82
CA ALA A 88 -5.96 -14.16 -7.22
C ALA A 88 -4.67 -14.42 -7.99
N HIS A 89 -3.57 -13.81 -7.60
CA HIS A 89 -2.28 -14.01 -8.22
C HIS A 89 -1.40 -15.03 -7.48
N ASP A 90 -1.98 -15.74 -6.52
CA ASP A 90 -1.29 -16.77 -5.74
C ASP A 90 0.00 -16.27 -5.10
N ALA A 91 0.01 -15.04 -4.64
CA ALA A 91 1.18 -14.44 -4.01
C ALA A 91 1.53 -15.19 -2.73
N LYS A 92 2.75 -15.69 -2.64
CA LYS A 92 3.25 -16.40 -1.47
C LYS A 92 3.78 -15.47 -0.40
N SER A 93 4.17 -14.27 -0.79
CA SER A 93 4.73 -13.28 0.12
C SER A 93 4.09 -11.93 -0.11
N VAL A 94 4.00 -11.13 0.95
CA VAL A 94 3.57 -9.74 0.87
C VAL A 94 4.69 -8.87 1.43
N ALA A 95 5.23 -8.00 0.59
CA ALA A 95 6.20 -6.99 0.99
C ALA A 95 5.46 -5.68 1.17
N MET A 96 5.38 -5.18 2.39
CA MET A 96 4.58 -4.00 2.72
C MET A 96 5.27 -3.16 3.77
N VAL A 97 5.24 -1.85 3.55
CA VAL A 97 5.57 -0.86 4.57
C VAL A 97 4.25 -0.14 4.86
N ASP A 98 3.81 -0.14 6.11
CA ASP A 98 2.49 0.38 6.44
C ASP A 98 2.43 1.90 6.62
N ARG A 99 3.59 2.58 6.56
CA ARG A 99 3.63 4.05 6.57
C ARG A 99 3.38 4.61 5.17
N VAL A 100 2.97 5.86 5.11
CA VAL A 100 2.82 6.58 3.84
C VAL A 100 4.21 6.90 3.32
N ILE A 101 4.52 6.49 2.10
CA ILE A 101 5.87 6.60 1.56
C ILE A 101 6.03 7.67 0.47
N GLY A 102 4.96 8.33 0.08
CA GLY A 102 5.05 9.35 -0.95
C GLY A 102 3.71 9.91 -1.33
N CYS A 103 3.76 10.82 -2.31
CA CYS A 103 2.60 11.47 -2.90
C CYS A 103 1.76 10.46 -3.70
N PRO A 104 0.42 10.57 -3.67
CA PRO A 104 -0.43 9.64 -4.42
C PRO A 104 -0.44 9.92 -5.93
N HIS A 105 0.06 11.07 -6.37
CA HIS A 105 0.13 11.43 -7.79
C HIS A 105 1.37 10.80 -8.42
N GLU A 106 1.27 10.44 -9.70
CA GLU A 106 2.34 9.72 -10.37
C GLU A 106 3.17 10.64 -11.24
N GLU A 107 4.46 10.65 -11.01
CA GLU A 107 5.41 11.41 -11.80
C GLU A 107 5.37 10.95 -13.26
N GLY A 108 5.34 11.92 -14.17
CA GLY A 108 5.23 11.62 -15.60
C GLY A 108 3.79 11.39 -16.07
N VAL A 109 2.84 11.29 -15.14
CA VAL A 109 1.42 11.09 -15.45
C VAL A 109 0.60 12.26 -14.92
N ASP A 110 0.68 12.53 -13.62
CA ASP A 110 -0.09 13.58 -12.97
C ASP A 110 0.67 14.91 -12.90
N TYR A 111 1.98 14.87 -13.05
CA TYR A 111 2.84 16.03 -13.10
C TYR A 111 4.11 15.70 -13.89
N PRO A 112 4.86 16.71 -14.38
CA PRO A 112 6.01 16.44 -15.25
C PRO A 112 7.09 15.59 -14.61
N GLU A 113 7.66 14.68 -15.39
CA GLU A 113 8.79 13.88 -14.96
C GLU A 113 9.97 14.78 -14.61
N GLY A 114 10.63 14.45 -13.50
CA GLY A 114 11.77 15.21 -13.01
C GLY A 114 11.40 16.38 -12.12
N SER A 115 10.09 16.63 -11.93
CA SER A 115 9.62 17.70 -11.05
C SER A 115 8.96 17.11 -9.80
N THR A 116 8.62 17.98 -8.85
CA THR A 116 7.87 17.57 -7.66
C THR A 116 6.39 17.81 -7.89
N CYS A 117 5.54 17.03 -7.22
CA CYS A 117 4.10 17.18 -7.34
C CYS A 117 3.66 18.53 -6.74
N PRO A 118 2.99 19.41 -7.53
CA PRO A 118 2.56 20.71 -7.01
C PRO A 118 1.41 20.61 -6.01
N ARG A 119 0.71 19.49 -5.98
CA ARG A 119 -0.43 19.29 -5.08
C ARG A 119 -0.04 18.74 -3.72
N CYS A 120 1.18 18.25 -3.56
CA CYS A 120 1.65 17.62 -2.34
C CYS A 120 2.95 18.23 -1.88
N PRO A 121 2.92 19.48 -1.41
CA PRO A 121 4.15 20.19 -1.02
C PRO A 121 4.90 19.53 0.13
N PHE A 122 4.21 18.72 0.94
CA PHE A 122 4.85 17.98 2.01
C PHE A 122 6.04 17.16 1.49
N TRP A 123 5.86 16.52 0.31
CA TRP A 123 6.87 15.62 -0.26
C TRP A 123 7.94 16.34 -1.09
N ALA A 124 7.79 17.63 -1.33
CA ALA A 124 8.66 18.35 -2.23
C ALA A 124 10.14 18.29 -1.85
N HIS A 125 10.44 18.23 -0.56
CA HIS A 125 11.80 18.22 -0.04
C HIS A 125 12.04 17.06 0.91
N ARG A 126 11.35 15.93 0.69
CA ARG A 126 11.49 14.75 1.54
C ARG A 126 11.88 13.54 0.72
N ASP A 127 12.73 12.71 1.30
CA ASP A 127 13.06 11.42 0.73
C ASP A 127 11.88 10.49 0.94
N ARG A 128 11.36 9.92 -0.15
CA ARG A 128 10.17 9.07 -0.05
C ARG A 128 10.44 7.75 0.69
N TRP A 129 11.69 7.32 0.75
CA TRP A 129 12.04 6.07 1.41
C TRP A 129 12.24 6.23 2.92
N THR A 130 12.84 7.33 3.34
CA THR A 130 13.12 7.61 4.76
C THR A 130 12.13 8.58 5.38
N GLY A 131 11.46 9.40 4.58
CA GLY A 131 10.58 10.46 5.06
C GLY A 131 11.33 11.67 5.61
N GLU A 132 12.66 11.66 5.53
CA GLU A 132 13.47 12.75 6.05
C GLU A 132 13.57 13.90 5.07
N ALA A 133 13.71 15.11 5.62
CA ALA A 133 13.87 16.30 4.80
C ALA A 133 15.19 16.23 4.02
N ILE A 134 15.11 16.63 2.74
CA ILE A 134 16.27 16.73 1.86
C ILE A 134 16.73 18.18 1.86
N HIS A 135 17.99 18.41 2.08
CA HIS A 135 18.56 19.77 2.09
C HIS A 135 19.29 20.11 0.82
#